data_338b7f4f6f70f67dff027a816b158675
#
_entry.id   338b7f4f6f70f67dff027a816b158675
#
_cell.length_a   1.000
_cell.length_b   1.000
_cell.length_c   1.000
_cell.angle_alpha   90.00
_cell.angle_beta   90.00
_cell.angle_gamma   90.00
#
_symmetry.space_group_name_H-M   'P 1'
#
loop_
_entity.id
_entity.type
_entity.pdbx_description
1 polymer ?
#
loop_
_entity_poly.entity_id
_entity_poly.type
_entity_poly.pdbx_seq_one_letter_code
_entity_poly.pdbx_strand_id
1 'polypeptide(L)'
;MKPGILPRLAAALSLALTLAISPGAQAAYLDDVPGGAINWTDGVIEVTGTGIMPETGSLAQKRLMGYRAAIADAYRRLAEAVDGVRVDAATTVSNYVTESDVVRTHVSGLIKGAQAGPAVYKPDGSVEVKLTLDLHGKKSSVASVVVPAQQKAASEGVAPTEAPSVPKTPYLWKTVKVAPSTAIPVTEDYTGVIIDAKGLKAEPALTPTLFDESGTELYPAGIPADPDAVVSRGIVSYAKSVDEAKSLTSRVGKKPLVIKAKAVRGPLSADLVLDRQAAGLLLGADQRKAFLTSFNVVIVL
;
A
#
# COMPACT_ATOMS: atom_id res chain seq x y z
N MET A 1 -38.68 70.71 33.87
CA MET A 1 -38.86 69.62 32.90
C MET A 1 -37.47 69.26 32.32
N LYS A 2 -36.89 68.14 32.70
CA LYS A 2 -35.63 67.63 32.19
C LYS A 2 -35.91 66.40 31.34
N PRO A 3 -35.36 66.23 30.12
CA PRO A 3 -35.52 65.03 29.34
C PRO A 3 -34.51 63.95 29.79
N GLY A 4 -35.03 62.73 29.94
CA GLY A 4 -34.27 61.56 30.35
C GLY A 4 -33.39 61.04 29.21
N ILE A 5 -32.18 60.64 29.60
CA ILE A 5 -31.21 59.98 28.74
C ILE A 5 -31.43 58.48 28.82
N LEU A 6 -31.81 57.85 27.70
CA LEU A 6 -31.82 56.38 27.55
C LEU A 6 -30.41 55.85 27.25
N PRO A 7 -29.98 54.75 27.91
CA PRO A 7 -28.70 54.11 27.57
C PRO A 7 -28.86 53.25 26.34
N ARG A 8 -27.98 53.42 25.34
CA ARG A 8 -27.80 52.56 24.18
C ARG A 8 -27.11 51.26 24.63
N LEU A 9 -27.82 50.15 24.60
CA LEU A 9 -27.22 48.81 24.67
C LEU A 9 -26.42 48.59 23.38
N ALA A 10 -25.10 48.51 23.49
CA ALA A 10 -24.21 47.96 22.46
C ALA A 10 -24.24 46.44 22.55
N ALA A 11 -24.90 45.79 21.64
CA ALA A 11 -24.81 44.35 21.48
C ALA A 11 -23.48 44.00 20.83
N ALA A 12 -22.53 43.50 21.63
CA ALA A 12 -21.31 42.90 21.11
C ALA A 12 -21.62 41.54 20.49
N LEU A 13 -21.62 41.46 19.18
CA LEU A 13 -21.73 40.23 18.42
C LEU A 13 -20.35 39.52 18.46
N SER A 14 -20.16 38.62 19.41
CA SER A 14 -18.98 37.74 19.47
C SER A 14 -19.10 36.67 18.37
N LEU A 15 -18.37 36.89 17.27
CA LEU A 15 -18.19 35.91 16.21
C LEU A 15 -17.28 34.78 16.74
N ALA A 16 -17.89 33.71 17.24
CA ALA A 16 -17.17 32.49 17.59
C ALA A 16 -16.69 31.83 16.28
N LEU A 17 -15.41 32.04 15.95
CA LEU A 17 -14.72 31.32 14.89
C LEU A 17 -14.55 29.86 15.37
N THR A 18 -15.49 28.99 15.04
CA THR A 18 -15.33 27.56 15.20
C THR A 18 -14.25 27.10 14.22
N LEU A 19 -13.02 26.91 14.72
CA LEU A 19 -12.02 26.13 14.01
C LEU A 19 -12.65 24.74 13.79
N ALA A 20 -13.06 24.45 12.55
CA ALA A 20 -13.33 23.09 12.13
C ALA A 20 -11.99 22.34 12.19
N ILE A 21 -11.81 21.59 13.28
CA ILE A 21 -10.75 20.58 13.37
C ILE A 21 -11.13 19.55 12.31
N SER A 22 -10.49 19.62 11.14
CA SER A 22 -10.53 18.54 10.16
C SER A 22 -10.14 17.26 10.88
N PRO A 23 -10.89 16.15 10.74
CA PRO A 23 -10.47 14.88 11.30
C PRO A 23 -9.06 14.63 10.79
N GLY A 24 -8.12 14.44 11.73
CA GLY A 24 -6.69 14.41 11.47
C GLY A 24 -6.36 13.54 10.27
N ALA A 25 -5.52 14.05 9.39
CA ALA A 25 -4.92 13.24 8.32
C ALA A 25 -4.32 12.01 8.99
N GLN A 26 -4.95 10.85 8.76
CA GLN A 26 -4.45 9.59 9.28
C GLN A 26 -3.08 9.36 8.64
N ALA A 27 -2.08 9.06 9.46
CA ALA A 27 -0.72 8.91 8.99
C ALA A 27 -0.61 7.63 8.17
N ALA A 28 -0.77 7.74 6.84
CA ALA A 28 -0.65 6.62 5.91
C ALA A 28 0.71 5.91 6.04
N TYR A 29 0.75 4.59 5.78
CA TYR A 29 2.01 3.87 5.68
C TYR A 29 2.70 4.24 4.38
N LEU A 30 3.82 4.96 4.49
CA LEU A 30 4.62 5.45 3.39
C LEU A 30 5.95 4.70 3.36
N ASP A 31 6.33 4.25 2.18
CA ASP A 31 7.63 3.67 1.87
C ASP A 31 8.37 4.68 0.99
N ASP A 32 9.46 5.25 1.52
CA ASP A 32 10.19 6.32 0.85
C ASP A 32 10.94 5.78 -0.38
N VAL A 33 10.77 6.46 -1.51
CA VAL A 33 11.47 6.19 -2.76
C VAL A 33 12.14 7.47 -3.28
N PRO A 34 13.15 7.39 -4.17
CA PRO A 34 13.79 8.57 -4.71
C PRO A 34 12.80 9.57 -5.31
N GLY A 35 12.67 10.73 -4.67
CA GLY A 35 11.78 11.81 -5.10
C GLY A 35 10.31 11.63 -4.81
N GLY A 36 9.91 10.69 -3.95
CA GLY A 36 8.51 10.46 -3.61
C GLY A 36 8.29 9.38 -2.59
N ALA A 37 7.11 8.76 -2.60
CA ALA A 37 6.76 7.67 -1.71
C ALA A 37 5.75 6.70 -2.36
N ILE A 38 5.77 5.47 -1.90
CA ILE A 38 4.71 4.49 -2.11
C ILE A 38 3.79 4.56 -0.90
N ASN A 39 2.56 5.03 -1.11
CA ASN A 39 1.53 5.04 -0.09
C ASN A 39 0.77 3.71 -0.11
N TRP A 40 1.12 2.81 0.77
CA TRP A 40 0.52 1.48 0.85
C TRP A 40 -0.87 1.47 1.49
N THR A 41 -1.21 2.49 2.28
CA THR A 41 -2.56 2.64 2.86
C THR A 41 -3.56 3.03 1.79
N ASP A 42 -3.23 4.02 0.97
CA ASP A 42 -4.09 4.51 -0.10
C ASP A 42 -3.88 3.75 -1.43
N GLY A 43 -2.82 2.94 -1.53
CA GLY A 43 -2.51 2.16 -2.72
C GLY A 43 -2.03 3.00 -3.92
N VAL A 44 -1.21 4.02 -3.68
CA VAL A 44 -0.75 4.96 -4.71
C VAL A 44 0.76 5.17 -4.64
N ILE A 45 1.43 5.22 -5.78
CA ILE A 45 2.80 5.69 -5.92
C ILE A 45 2.75 7.17 -6.32
N GLU A 46 3.44 8.02 -5.56
CA GLU A 46 3.60 9.45 -5.87
C GLU A 46 5.08 9.80 -5.98
N VAL A 47 5.47 10.41 -7.09
CA VAL A 47 6.82 10.92 -7.29
C VAL A 47 6.77 12.36 -7.80
N THR A 48 7.80 13.14 -7.47
CA THR A 48 7.96 14.51 -7.96
C THR A 48 9.27 14.60 -8.74
N GLY A 49 9.17 14.95 -9.99
CA GLY A 49 10.32 15.26 -10.82
C GLY A 49 10.62 16.75 -10.83
N THR A 50 11.90 17.10 -10.96
CA THR A 50 12.38 18.48 -10.94
C THR A 50 13.12 18.80 -12.22
N GLY A 51 12.83 19.98 -12.77
CA GLY A 51 13.56 20.55 -13.91
C GLY A 51 13.98 21.98 -13.63
N ILE A 52 14.95 22.49 -14.35
CA ILE A 52 15.43 23.86 -14.22
C ILE A 52 15.14 24.61 -15.52
N MET A 53 14.58 25.82 -15.43
CA MET A 53 14.41 26.69 -16.57
C MET A 53 15.77 27.20 -17.06
N PRO A 54 16.07 27.17 -18.38
CA PRO A 54 17.34 27.69 -18.89
C PRO A 54 17.45 29.21 -18.69
N GLU A 55 18.67 29.71 -18.61
CA GLU A 55 18.94 31.14 -18.43
C GLU A 55 18.55 31.98 -19.64
N THR A 56 18.62 31.40 -20.84
CA THR A 56 18.37 32.09 -22.14
C THR A 56 17.05 31.68 -22.78
N GLY A 57 16.49 32.52 -23.59
CA GLY A 57 15.22 32.29 -24.32
C GLY A 57 14.07 33.13 -23.79
N SER A 58 12.94 33.12 -24.49
CA SER A 58 11.68 33.74 -24.02
C SER A 58 11.14 33.04 -22.78
N LEU A 59 10.31 33.72 -21.98
CA LEU A 59 9.70 33.12 -20.79
C LEU A 59 8.90 31.85 -21.13
N ALA A 60 8.21 31.83 -22.27
CA ALA A 60 7.46 30.67 -22.72
C ALA A 60 8.39 29.48 -23.05
N GLN A 61 9.51 29.74 -23.70
CA GLN A 61 10.53 28.70 -23.98
C GLN A 61 11.16 28.15 -22.71
N LYS A 62 11.56 29.05 -21.79
CA LYS A 62 12.13 28.67 -20.49
C LYS A 62 11.18 27.76 -19.71
N ARG A 63 9.90 28.15 -19.59
CA ARG A 63 8.87 27.35 -18.92
C ARG A 63 8.66 25.98 -19.58
N LEU A 64 8.58 25.95 -20.91
CA LEU A 64 8.40 24.70 -21.64
C LEU A 64 9.58 23.73 -21.45
N MET A 65 10.81 24.26 -21.50
CA MET A 65 12.03 23.45 -21.31
C MET A 65 12.13 22.95 -19.85
N GLY A 66 11.88 23.82 -18.86
CA GLY A 66 11.84 23.43 -17.46
C GLY A 66 10.77 22.35 -17.19
N TYR A 67 9.57 22.50 -17.75
CA TYR A 67 8.51 21.49 -17.68
C TYR A 67 8.95 20.15 -18.28
N ARG A 68 9.54 20.15 -19.50
CA ARG A 68 10.02 18.94 -20.15
C ARG A 68 11.09 18.22 -19.34
N ALA A 69 12.00 18.96 -18.72
CA ALA A 69 13.01 18.40 -17.84
C ALA A 69 12.36 17.79 -16.57
N ALA A 70 11.42 18.51 -15.94
CA ALA A 70 10.71 18.01 -14.76
C ALA A 70 9.90 16.74 -15.03
N ILE A 71 9.14 16.70 -16.13
CA ILE A 71 8.33 15.53 -16.47
C ILE A 71 9.21 14.32 -16.84
N ALA A 72 10.35 14.52 -17.50
CA ALA A 72 11.28 13.45 -17.80
C ALA A 72 11.91 12.86 -16.53
N ASP A 73 12.31 13.73 -15.58
CA ASP A 73 12.82 13.30 -14.27
C ASP A 73 11.72 12.56 -13.47
N ALA A 74 10.47 13.04 -13.49
CA ALA A 74 9.36 12.39 -12.83
C ALA A 74 9.11 10.97 -13.37
N TYR A 75 9.14 10.77 -14.70
CA TYR A 75 9.00 9.44 -15.31
C TYR A 75 10.15 8.50 -14.94
N ARG A 76 11.39 9.00 -14.88
CA ARG A 76 12.53 8.19 -14.42
C ARG A 76 12.34 7.72 -12.98
N ARG A 77 11.99 8.66 -12.08
CA ARG A 77 11.73 8.33 -10.66
C ARG A 77 10.56 7.37 -10.50
N LEU A 78 9.50 7.55 -11.29
CA LEU A 78 8.36 6.63 -11.25
C LEU A 78 8.74 5.22 -11.71
N ALA A 79 9.59 5.09 -12.73
CA ALA A 79 10.10 3.80 -13.17
C ALA A 79 10.90 3.11 -12.07
N GLU A 80 11.82 3.83 -11.42
CA GLU A 80 12.60 3.32 -10.29
C GLU A 80 11.68 2.89 -9.12
N ALA A 81 10.65 3.69 -8.80
CA ALA A 81 9.69 3.36 -7.74
C ALA A 81 8.87 2.11 -8.08
N VAL A 82 8.39 1.99 -9.33
CA VAL A 82 7.60 0.82 -9.78
C VAL A 82 8.45 -0.45 -9.75
N ASP A 83 9.70 -0.39 -10.22
CA ASP A 83 10.61 -1.53 -10.21
C ASP A 83 10.89 -2.05 -8.79
N GLY A 84 10.89 -1.16 -7.80
CA GLY A 84 11.08 -1.47 -6.38
C GLY A 84 9.83 -1.99 -5.66
N VAL A 85 8.64 -1.95 -6.27
CA VAL A 85 7.41 -2.45 -5.62
C VAL A 85 7.54 -3.93 -5.31
N ARG A 86 7.39 -4.30 -4.04
CA ARG A 86 7.37 -5.70 -3.61
C ARG A 86 6.07 -6.38 -4.05
N VAL A 87 6.21 -7.47 -4.78
CA VAL A 87 5.06 -8.29 -5.22
C VAL A 87 4.69 -9.27 -4.12
N ASP A 88 5.68 -10.00 -3.61
CA ASP A 88 5.56 -10.94 -2.50
C ASP A 88 6.82 -10.89 -1.61
N ALA A 89 7.01 -11.86 -0.74
CA ALA A 89 8.15 -11.89 0.18
C ALA A 89 9.50 -12.26 -0.48
N ALA A 90 9.53 -12.57 -1.77
CA ALA A 90 10.73 -12.97 -2.50
C ALA A 90 10.99 -12.13 -3.75
N THR A 91 9.97 -11.48 -4.30
CA THR A 91 10.03 -10.84 -5.62
C THR A 91 9.53 -9.39 -5.61
N THR A 92 10.10 -8.61 -6.52
CA THR A 92 9.66 -7.24 -6.85
C THR A 92 9.16 -7.19 -8.29
N VAL A 93 8.58 -6.07 -8.71
CA VAL A 93 8.20 -5.84 -10.11
C VAL A 93 9.38 -6.02 -11.04
N SER A 94 10.59 -5.58 -10.66
CA SER A 94 11.81 -5.72 -11.44
C SER A 94 12.15 -7.17 -11.81
N ASN A 95 11.86 -8.14 -10.94
CA ASN A 95 12.05 -9.56 -11.25
C ASN A 95 11.19 -9.98 -12.46
N TYR A 96 9.91 -9.64 -12.44
CA TYR A 96 8.97 -9.97 -13.53
C TYR A 96 9.30 -9.22 -14.83
N VAL A 97 9.74 -7.95 -14.73
CA VAL A 97 10.20 -7.15 -15.89
C VAL A 97 11.45 -7.78 -16.53
N THR A 98 12.34 -8.34 -15.74
CA THR A 98 13.57 -8.99 -16.23
C THR A 98 13.28 -10.29 -16.94
N GLU A 99 12.30 -11.06 -16.46
CA GLU A 99 12.00 -12.40 -16.97
C GLU A 99 11.01 -12.40 -18.15
N SER A 100 10.25 -11.31 -18.35
CA SER A 100 9.20 -11.26 -19.36
C SER A 100 9.15 -9.95 -20.13
N ASP A 101 9.41 -10.02 -21.46
CA ASP A 101 9.27 -8.87 -22.35
C ASP A 101 7.82 -8.35 -22.41
N VAL A 102 6.84 -9.21 -22.23
CA VAL A 102 5.42 -8.84 -22.16
C VAL A 102 5.16 -8.00 -20.93
N VAL A 103 5.62 -8.42 -19.76
CA VAL A 103 5.49 -7.65 -18.50
C VAL A 103 6.23 -6.33 -18.63
N ARG A 104 7.46 -6.34 -19.17
CA ARG A 104 8.26 -5.12 -19.42
C ARG A 104 7.50 -4.11 -20.30
N THR A 105 6.88 -4.59 -21.36
CA THR A 105 6.10 -3.73 -22.28
C THR A 105 4.88 -3.14 -21.57
N HIS A 106 4.16 -3.94 -20.78
CA HIS A 106 2.99 -3.47 -20.05
C HIS A 106 3.38 -2.48 -18.95
N VAL A 107 4.43 -2.74 -18.16
CA VAL A 107 4.96 -1.81 -17.13
C VAL A 107 5.39 -0.50 -17.78
N SER A 108 6.09 -0.55 -18.91
CA SER A 108 6.48 0.66 -19.65
C SER A 108 5.26 1.46 -20.14
N GLY A 109 4.21 0.77 -20.59
CA GLY A 109 2.94 1.39 -20.98
C GLY A 109 2.23 2.03 -19.79
N LEU A 110 2.23 1.34 -18.63
CA LEU A 110 1.65 1.80 -17.38
C LEU A 110 2.32 3.09 -16.90
N ILE A 111 3.66 3.12 -16.87
CA ILE A 111 4.44 4.29 -16.46
C ILE A 111 4.13 5.48 -17.39
N LYS A 112 4.10 5.28 -18.71
CA LYS A 112 3.75 6.33 -19.69
C LYS A 112 2.32 6.86 -19.53
N GLY A 113 1.42 6.03 -19.01
CA GLY A 113 0.02 6.38 -18.71
C GLY A 113 -0.20 7.00 -17.34
N ALA A 114 0.85 7.20 -16.52
CA ALA A 114 0.73 7.79 -15.19
C ALA A 114 0.12 9.20 -15.24
N GLN A 115 -0.64 9.55 -14.19
CA GLN A 115 -1.33 10.82 -14.13
C GLN A 115 -0.35 11.93 -13.74
N ALA A 116 -0.24 12.95 -14.58
CA ALA A 116 0.59 14.12 -14.30
C ALA A 116 -0.25 15.23 -13.68
N GLY A 117 0.21 15.73 -12.53
CA GLY A 117 -0.32 16.91 -11.89
C GLY A 117 0.13 18.20 -12.61
N PRO A 118 -0.38 19.36 -12.17
CA PRO A 118 0.03 20.65 -12.72
C PRO A 118 1.51 20.93 -12.42
N ALA A 119 2.19 21.60 -13.36
CA ALA A 119 3.56 22.06 -13.14
C ALA A 119 3.59 23.22 -12.13
N VAL A 120 4.48 23.13 -11.14
CA VAL A 120 4.74 24.17 -10.16
C VAL A 120 6.04 24.88 -10.52
N TYR A 121 5.96 26.17 -10.87
CA TYR A 121 7.11 27.02 -11.19
C TYR A 121 7.54 27.78 -9.94
N LYS A 122 8.78 27.57 -9.51
CA LYS A 122 9.33 28.19 -8.30
C LYS A 122 10.12 29.47 -8.62
N PRO A 123 10.28 30.37 -7.63
CA PRO A 123 11.04 31.61 -7.81
C PRO A 123 12.53 31.41 -8.14
N ASP A 124 13.11 30.29 -7.73
CA ASP A 124 14.50 29.91 -8.00
C ASP A 124 14.73 29.39 -9.45
N GLY A 125 13.69 29.38 -10.27
CA GLY A 125 13.75 28.88 -11.64
C GLY A 125 13.56 27.38 -11.77
N SER A 126 13.33 26.64 -10.67
CA SER A 126 12.98 25.24 -10.74
C SER A 126 11.51 25.04 -11.10
N VAL A 127 11.22 23.90 -11.70
CA VAL A 127 9.89 23.45 -12.08
C VAL A 127 9.68 22.06 -11.49
N GLU A 128 8.57 21.84 -10.82
CA GLU A 128 8.21 20.55 -10.26
C GLU A 128 6.96 19.99 -10.96
N VAL A 129 6.97 18.69 -11.22
CA VAL A 129 5.81 17.95 -11.73
C VAL A 129 5.63 16.69 -10.89
N LYS A 130 4.43 16.50 -10.34
CA LYS A 130 4.06 15.28 -9.61
C LYS A 130 3.48 14.28 -10.61
N LEU A 131 3.90 13.02 -10.54
CA LEU A 131 3.24 11.88 -11.17
C LEU A 131 2.62 10.98 -10.11
N THR A 132 1.45 10.45 -10.41
CA THR A 132 0.76 9.46 -9.58
C THR A 132 0.43 8.21 -10.38
N LEU A 133 0.53 7.05 -9.75
CA LEU A 133 0.22 5.76 -10.30
C LEU A 133 -0.40 4.86 -9.25
N ASP A 134 -1.53 4.22 -9.57
CA ASP A 134 -2.22 3.32 -8.65
C ASP A 134 -1.50 1.98 -8.50
N LEU A 135 -1.41 1.47 -7.28
CA LEU A 135 -0.95 0.11 -6.99
C LEU A 135 -2.03 -0.92 -7.36
N HIS A 136 -3.30 -0.62 -7.06
CA HIS A 136 -4.45 -1.48 -7.31
C HIS A 136 -5.46 -0.81 -8.23
N GLY A 137 -6.16 -1.60 -9.03
CA GLY A 137 -7.17 -1.13 -9.98
C GLY A 137 -7.25 -2.04 -11.20
N LYS A 138 -8.43 -2.22 -11.77
CA LYS A 138 -8.65 -3.12 -12.92
C LYS A 138 -7.89 -2.70 -14.19
N LYS A 139 -7.57 -1.42 -14.30
CA LYS A 139 -6.86 -0.86 -15.45
C LYS A 139 -5.81 0.13 -14.94
N SER A 140 -4.67 0.18 -15.61
CA SER A 140 -3.62 1.17 -15.35
C SER A 140 -3.09 1.17 -13.90
N SER A 141 -2.92 -0.01 -13.29
CA SER A 141 -2.32 -0.19 -11.97
C SER A 141 -1.18 -1.21 -12.02
N VAL A 142 -0.27 -1.15 -11.04
CA VAL A 142 0.84 -2.11 -10.92
C VAL A 142 0.30 -3.53 -10.80
N ALA A 143 -0.71 -3.75 -9.94
CA ALA A 143 -1.33 -5.05 -9.73
C ALA A 143 -1.96 -5.62 -11.02
N SER A 144 -2.51 -4.76 -11.90
CA SER A 144 -3.12 -5.20 -13.16
C SER A 144 -2.15 -5.85 -14.13
N VAL A 145 -0.86 -5.56 -13.98
CA VAL A 145 0.21 -6.14 -14.80
C VAL A 145 0.88 -7.33 -14.11
N VAL A 146 1.19 -7.18 -12.81
CA VAL A 146 2.07 -8.11 -12.11
C VAL A 146 1.31 -9.30 -11.54
N VAL A 147 0.09 -9.12 -11.02
CA VAL A 147 -0.69 -10.24 -10.43
C VAL A 147 -1.01 -11.34 -11.45
N PRO A 148 -1.45 -11.04 -12.68
CA PRO A 148 -1.63 -12.08 -13.70
C PRO A 148 -0.31 -12.79 -14.06
N ALA A 149 0.81 -12.08 -14.09
CA ALA A 149 2.13 -12.66 -14.35
C ALA A 149 2.55 -13.61 -13.21
N GLN A 150 2.34 -13.23 -11.96
CA GLN A 150 2.57 -14.07 -10.79
C GLN A 150 1.74 -15.36 -10.84
N GLN A 151 0.44 -15.24 -11.13
CA GLN A 151 -0.44 -16.39 -11.22
C GLN A 151 -0.03 -17.36 -12.35
N LYS A 152 0.38 -16.82 -13.49
CA LYS A 152 0.91 -17.60 -14.61
C LYS A 152 2.18 -18.36 -14.20
N ALA A 153 3.15 -17.67 -13.62
CA ALA A 153 4.41 -18.27 -13.14
C ALA A 153 4.14 -19.41 -12.13
N ALA A 154 3.22 -19.19 -11.19
CA ALA A 154 2.82 -20.21 -10.23
C ALA A 154 2.17 -21.44 -10.90
N SER A 155 1.34 -21.25 -11.94
CA SER A 155 0.68 -22.35 -12.68
C SER A 155 1.66 -23.14 -13.55
N GLU A 156 2.71 -22.50 -14.05
CA GLU A 156 3.76 -23.12 -14.87
C GLU A 156 4.89 -23.74 -14.04
N GLY A 157 4.86 -23.60 -12.69
CA GLY A 157 5.89 -24.09 -11.78
C GLY A 157 7.22 -23.34 -11.92
N VAL A 158 7.21 -22.17 -12.56
CA VAL A 158 8.37 -21.31 -12.74
C VAL A 158 8.32 -20.25 -11.65
N ALA A 159 9.11 -20.43 -10.59
CA ALA A 159 9.31 -19.34 -9.63
C ALA A 159 10.21 -18.26 -10.29
N PRO A 160 9.85 -16.97 -10.19
CA PRO A 160 10.74 -15.90 -10.62
C PRO A 160 12.09 -16.01 -9.90
N THR A 161 13.17 -15.74 -10.62
CA THR A 161 14.52 -15.76 -10.03
C THR A 161 14.59 -14.76 -8.88
N GLU A 162 14.99 -15.21 -7.69
CA GLU A 162 15.18 -14.33 -6.52
C GLU A 162 16.04 -13.13 -6.86
N ALA A 163 15.70 -11.97 -6.31
CA ALA A 163 16.46 -10.73 -6.49
C ALA A 163 17.95 -10.95 -6.16
N PRO A 164 18.89 -10.56 -7.05
CA PRO A 164 20.32 -10.94 -6.95
C PRO A 164 21.10 -10.33 -5.79
N SER A 165 20.50 -9.52 -4.92
CA SER A 165 21.21 -8.76 -3.89
C SER A 165 20.81 -9.05 -2.44
N VAL A 166 19.92 -10.02 -2.19
CA VAL A 166 19.60 -10.40 -0.81
C VAL A 166 20.57 -11.49 -0.36
N PRO A 167 21.37 -11.28 0.71
CA PRO A 167 22.19 -12.33 1.26
C PRO A 167 21.31 -13.54 1.56
N LYS A 168 21.62 -14.69 0.97
CA LYS A 168 21.01 -15.98 1.33
C LYS A 168 21.42 -16.34 2.77
N THR A 169 20.88 -15.63 3.75
CA THR A 169 20.83 -16.18 5.09
C THR A 169 19.84 -17.33 5.02
N PRO A 170 20.29 -18.59 5.16
CA PRO A 170 19.33 -19.67 5.26
C PRO A 170 18.49 -19.33 6.49
N TYR A 171 17.21 -19.01 6.29
CA TYR A 171 16.26 -18.97 7.37
C TYR A 171 16.20 -20.40 7.91
N LEU A 172 17.03 -20.66 8.89
CA LEU A 172 17.02 -21.88 9.70
C LEU A 172 15.74 -21.87 10.53
N TRP A 173 14.61 -22.07 9.83
CA TRP A 173 13.48 -22.66 10.50
C TRP A 173 13.96 -24.08 10.85
N LYS A 174 14.43 -24.25 12.09
CA LYS A 174 14.40 -25.58 12.67
C LYS A 174 12.99 -26.07 12.45
N THR A 175 12.84 -27.00 11.52
CA THR A 175 11.59 -27.72 11.29
C THR A 175 11.32 -28.54 12.55
N VAL A 176 10.86 -27.87 13.60
CA VAL A 176 10.08 -28.56 14.61
C VAL A 176 8.85 -29.00 13.82
N LYS A 177 8.64 -30.31 13.70
CA LYS A 177 7.40 -30.86 13.11
C LYS A 177 6.25 -30.49 14.03
N VAL A 178 5.77 -29.25 13.87
CA VAL A 178 4.56 -28.76 14.54
C VAL A 178 3.40 -29.17 13.65
N ALA A 179 2.37 -29.77 14.22
CA ALA A 179 1.16 -30.09 13.46
C ALA A 179 0.50 -28.79 12.98
N PRO A 180 -0.15 -28.77 11.80
CA PRO A 180 -0.89 -27.63 11.31
C PRO A 180 -1.90 -27.11 12.35
N SER A 181 -2.13 -25.79 12.33
CA SER A 181 -3.10 -25.16 13.24
C SER A 181 -4.51 -25.61 12.87
N THR A 182 -5.33 -25.87 13.91
CA THR A 182 -6.74 -26.21 13.74
C THR A 182 -7.61 -25.02 14.16
N ALA A 183 -8.78 -24.87 13.51
CA ALA A 183 -9.72 -23.82 13.85
C ALA A 183 -10.16 -23.91 15.33
N ILE A 184 -10.09 -22.78 16.03
CA ILE A 184 -10.61 -22.63 17.38
C ILE A 184 -12.03 -22.09 17.26
N PRO A 185 -13.07 -22.78 17.78
CA PRO A 185 -14.44 -22.29 17.72
C PRO A 185 -14.58 -20.91 18.35
N VAL A 186 -15.15 -19.96 17.64
CA VAL A 186 -15.46 -18.61 18.13
C VAL A 186 -16.97 -18.40 18.15
N THR A 187 -17.47 -17.64 19.11
CA THR A 187 -18.90 -17.32 19.25
C THR A 187 -19.27 -16.03 18.53
N GLU A 188 -18.30 -15.17 18.27
CA GLU A 188 -18.50 -13.85 17.69
C GLU A 188 -18.43 -13.86 16.17
N ASP A 189 -19.25 -13.00 15.55
CA ASP A 189 -19.26 -12.78 14.11
C ASP A 189 -18.31 -11.64 13.75
N TYR A 190 -17.09 -11.98 13.38
CA TYR A 190 -16.10 -11.01 12.91
C TYR A 190 -16.34 -10.66 11.42
N THR A 191 -16.05 -9.40 11.05
CA THR A 191 -16.28 -8.88 9.70
C THR A 191 -15.01 -8.78 8.86
N GLY A 192 -13.87 -9.03 9.46
CA GLY A 192 -12.54 -8.97 8.86
C GLY A 192 -11.49 -9.25 9.92
N VAL A 193 -10.21 -9.14 9.56
CA VAL A 193 -9.09 -9.35 10.46
C VAL A 193 -8.07 -8.22 10.35
N ILE A 194 -7.50 -7.84 11.49
CA ILE A 194 -6.35 -6.94 11.63
C ILE A 194 -5.20 -7.77 12.17
N ILE A 195 -4.10 -7.85 11.42
CA ILE A 195 -2.88 -8.53 11.82
C ILE A 195 -1.89 -7.48 12.33
N ASP A 196 -1.65 -7.45 13.63
CA ASP A 196 -0.66 -6.54 14.24
C ASP A 196 0.73 -7.15 14.12
N ALA A 197 1.53 -6.63 13.20
CA ALA A 197 2.93 -6.99 12.96
C ALA A 197 3.90 -5.90 13.48
N LYS A 198 3.42 -4.94 14.25
CA LYS A 198 4.22 -3.83 14.75
C LYS A 198 5.45 -4.31 15.53
N GLY A 199 6.61 -3.77 15.18
CA GLY A 199 7.89 -4.12 15.80
C GLY A 199 8.59 -5.34 15.20
N LEU A 200 7.98 -6.06 14.25
CA LEU A 200 8.59 -7.20 13.57
C LEU A 200 9.45 -6.81 12.35
N LYS A 201 9.49 -5.52 11.98
CA LYS A 201 10.14 -5.04 10.75
C LYS A 201 9.58 -5.73 9.50
N ALA A 202 8.27 -5.95 9.50
CA ALA A 202 7.57 -6.45 8.33
C ALA A 202 7.45 -5.34 7.28
N GLU A 203 7.58 -5.74 6.02
CA GLU A 203 7.55 -4.84 4.86
C GLU A 203 6.28 -5.08 4.04
N PRO A 204 5.65 -4.05 3.48
CA PRO A 204 4.45 -4.22 2.68
C PRO A 204 4.77 -4.84 1.32
N ALA A 205 3.82 -5.63 0.78
CA ALA A 205 3.86 -6.21 -0.55
C ALA A 205 2.45 -6.28 -1.16
N LEU A 206 2.34 -6.48 -2.47
CA LEU A 206 1.04 -6.61 -3.15
C LEU A 206 0.30 -7.89 -2.72
N THR A 207 1.03 -8.99 -2.55
CA THR A 207 0.47 -10.31 -2.26
C THR A 207 1.23 -11.01 -1.12
N PRO A 208 1.22 -10.46 0.11
CA PRO A 208 1.84 -11.10 1.26
C PRO A 208 1.08 -12.37 1.66
N THR A 209 1.78 -13.32 2.25
CA THR A 209 1.23 -14.60 2.71
C THR A 209 1.22 -14.69 4.23
N LEU A 210 0.16 -15.25 4.80
CA LEU A 210 0.08 -15.60 6.22
C LEU A 210 0.32 -17.11 6.38
N PHE A 211 1.22 -17.45 7.28
CA PHE A 211 1.57 -18.82 7.64
C PHE A 211 1.27 -19.08 9.11
N ASP A 212 1.04 -20.34 9.45
CA ASP A 212 1.15 -20.79 10.84
C ASP A 212 2.59 -21.20 11.19
N GLU A 213 2.84 -21.54 12.45
CA GLU A 213 4.16 -22.00 12.93
C GLU A 213 4.62 -23.32 12.30
N SER A 214 3.73 -24.11 11.71
CA SER A 214 4.08 -25.33 10.97
C SER A 214 4.62 -25.03 9.58
N GLY A 215 4.43 -23.79 9.09
CA GLY A 215 4.68 -23.38 7.72
C GLY A 215 3.52 -23.65 6.78
N THR A 216 2.36 -24.00 7.33
CA THR A 216 1.14 -24.13 6.55
C THR A 216 0.62 -22.74 6.18
N GLU A 217 0.34 -22.54 4.90
CA GLU A 217 -0.25 -21.32 4.40
C GLU A 217 -1.71 -21.20 4.85
N LEU A 218 -2.05 -20.07 5.47
CA LEU A 218 -3.39 -19.76 5.98
C LEU A 218 -4.15 -18.80 5.05
N TYR A 219 -3.42 -17.92 4.37
CA TYR A 219 -3.97 -16.89 3.50
C TYR A 219 -2.89 -16.43 2.50
N PRO A 220 -3.18 -16.24 1.21
CA PRO A 220 -4.47 -16.45 0.53
C PRO A 220 -4.74 -17.89 0.08
N ALA A 221 -3.97 -18.89 0.52
CA ALA A 221 -4.09 -20.28 0.08
C ALA A 221 -5.52 -20.81 0.16
N GLY A 222 -5.89 -21.56 -0.87
CA GLY A 222 -7.18 -22.25 -0.93
C GLY A 222 -8.39 -21.30 -1.03
N ILE A 223 -8.19 -19.99 -1.05
CA ILE A 223 -9.26 -19.04 -1.27
C ILE A 223 -9.51 -18.96 -2.78
N PRO A 224 -10.70 -19.33 -3.27
CA PRO A 224 -11.06 -19.10 -4.65
C PRO A 224 -11.20 -17.59 -4.89
N ALA A 225 -10.06 -16.96 -5.18
CA ALA A 225 -9.99 -15.53 -5.40
C ALA A 225 -10.44 -15.23 -6.84
N ASP A 226 -11.42 -14.35 -6.99
CA ASP A 226 -11.68 -13.69 -8.27
C ASP A 226 -10.42 -12.86 -8.64
N PRO A 227 -9.73 -13.19 -9.75
CA PRO A 227 -8.54 -12.45 -10.18
C PRO A 227 -8.79 -10.94 -10.31
N ASP A 228 -9.98 -10.57 -10.76
CA ASP A 228 -10.39 -9.16 -10.89
C ASP A 228 -10.51 -8.47 -9.53
N ALA A 229 -10.95 -9.18 -8.50
CA ALA A 229 -11.01 -8.64 -7.14
C ALA A 229 -9.60 -8.47 -6.53
N VAL A 230 -8.69 -9.42 -6.76
CA VAL A 230 -7.29 -9.32 -6.35
C VAL A 230 -6.63 -8.08 -6.95
N VAL A 231 -6.79 -7.89 -8.26
CA VAL A 231 -6.22 -6.74 -8.97
C VAL A 231 -6.84 -5.42 -8.52
N SER A 232 -8.19 -5.37 -8.39
CA SER A 232 -8.88 -4.11 -8.14
C SER A 232 -8.82 -3.64 -6.69
N ARG A 233 -8.79 -4.57 -5.74
CA ARG A 233 -8.86 -4.27 -4.30
C ARG A 233 -7.57 -4.59 -3.55
N GLY A 234 -6.73 -5.46 -4.13
CA GLY A 234 -5.63 -6.11 -3.42
C GLY A 234 -6.12 -7.11 -2.37
N ILE A 235 -5.27 -8.05 -2.00
CA ILE A 235 -5.62 -9.05 -0.97
C ILE A 235 -5.51 -8.50 0.46
N VAL A 236 -4.67 -7.48 0.69
CA VAL A 236 -4.52 -6.80 1.99
C VAL A 236 -4.53 -5.29 1.82
N SER A 237 -4.73 -4.56 2.93
CA SER A 237 -4.40 -3.15 3.07
C SER A 237 -3.46 -2.96 4.25
N TYR A 238 -2.79 -1.83 4.34
CA TYR A 238 -1.80 -1.55 5.38
C TYR A 238 -2.19 -0.34 6.22
N ALA A 239 -1.77 -0.33 7.49
CA ALA A 239 -1.99 0.76 8.44
C ALA A 239 -0.80 0.87 9.41
N LYS A 240 -0.59 2.05 10.02
CA LYS A 240 0.46 2.28 11.03
C LYS A 240 0.05 1.90 12.45
N SER A 241 -1.25 1.72 12.68
CA SER A 241 -1.78 1.37 13.99
C SER A 241 -3.05 0.55 13.89
N VAL A 242 -3.35 -0.18 14.98
CA VAL A 242 -4.61 -0.95 15.09
C VAL A 242 -5.83 -0.03 15.04
N ASP A 243 -5.75 1.18 15.59
CA ASP A 243 -6.88 2.12 15.58
C ASP A 243 -7.13 2.68 14.17
N GLU A 244 -6.08 2.98 13.41
CA GLU A 244 -6.18 3.31 12.00
C GLU A 244 -6.77 2.13 11.21
N ALA A 245 -6.28 0.91 11.41
CA ALA A 245 -6.81 -0.29 10.77
C ALA A 245 -8.31 -0.49 11.04
N LYS A 246 -8.78 -0.25 12.28
CA LYS A 246 -10.21 -0.29 12.63
C LYS A 246 -11.03 0.78 11.92
N SER A 247 -10.45 1.94 11.62
CA SER A 247 -11.12 3.02 10.90
C SER A 247 -11.36 2.69 9.41
N LEU A 248 -10.60 1.76 8.83
CA LEU A 248 -10.77 1.24 7.47
C LEU A 248 -12.00 0.32 7.39
N THR A 249 -13.17 0.82 7.77
CA THR A 249 -14.41 0.03 7.84
C THR A 249 -14.87 -0.51 6.49
N SER A 250 -14.52 0.13 5.39
CA SER A 250 -14.73 -0.39 4.03
C SER A 250 -13.91 -1.64 3.74
N ARG A 251 -12.81 -1.85 4.49
CA ARG A 251 -11.92 -3.00 4.33
C ARG A 251 -12.24 -4.11 5.35
N VAL A 252 -12.27 -3.80 6.65
CA VAL A 252 -12.40 -4.80 7.73
C VAL A 252 -13.80 -4.89 8.34
N GLY A 253 -14.72 -4.01 7.91
CA GLY A 253 -16.06 -3.92 8.48
C GLY A 253 -16.06 -3.29 9.87
N LYS A 254 -17.17 -3.49 10.62
CA LYS A 254 -17.40 -2.83 11.91
C LYS A 254 -16.82 -3.58 13.12
N LYS A 255 -16.55 -4.88 12.96
CA LYS A 255 -16.10 -5.75 14.06
C LYS A 255 -14.96 -6.66 13.61
N PRO A 256 -13.75 -6.13 13.37
CA PRO A 256 -12.61 -6.93 12.97
C PRO A 256 -12.06 -7.75 14.15
N LEU A 257 -11.58 -8.97 13.86
CA LEU A 257 -10.71 -9.72 14.76
C LEU A 257 -9.34 -9.06 14.77
N VAL A 258 -8.75 -8.84 15.94
CA VAL A 258 -7.38 -8.32 16.08
C VAL A 258 -6.50 -9.43 16.62
N ILE A 259 -5.45 -9.81 15.87
CA ILE A 259 -4.46 -10.81 16.26
C ILE A 259 -3.05 -10.29 16.00
N LYS A 260 -2.07 -10.81 16.74
CA LYS A 260 -0.66 -10.45 16.57
C LYS A 260 0.06 -11.44 15.67
N ALA A 261 0.89 -10.92 14.77
CA ALA A 261 1.88 -11.74 14.11
C ALA A 261 3.02 -12.08 15.08
N LYS A 262 3.58 -13.27 14.92
CA LYS A 262 4.71 -13.77 15.74
C LYS A 262 6.05 -13.44 15.11
N ALA A 263 6.16 -13.54 13.79
CA ALA A 263 7.40 -13.32 13.04
C ALA A 263 7.12 -12.90 11.60
N VAL A 264 8.15 -12.43 10.93
CA VAL A 264 8.18 -12.20 9.49
C VAL A 264 8.90 -13.35 8.77
N ARG A 265 8.59 -13.55 7.49
CA ARG A 265 9.18 -14.58 6.65
C ARG A 265 9.49 -14.02 5.25
N GLY A 266 10.42 -14.69 4.57
CA GLY A 266 10.88 -14.35 3.23
C GLY A 266 12.02 -13.31 3.20
N PRO A 267 12.81 -13.27 2.13
CA PRO A 267 13.96 -12.38 2.00
C PRO A 267 13.57 -10.89 2.03
N LEU A 268 12.35 -10.53 1.57
CA LEU A 268 11.83 -9.17 1.62
C LEU A 268 10.95 -8.89 2.85
N SER A 269 10.89 -9.83 3.82
CA SER A 269 10.18 -9.69 5.10
C SER A 269 8.69 -9.32 4.96
N ALA A 270 8.02 -9.75 3.88
CA ALA A 270 6.63 -9.38 3.62
C ALA A 270 5.61 -10.42 4.10
N ASP A 271 6.02 -11.69 4.25
CA ASP A 271 5.15 -12.73 4.78
C ASP A 271 5.14 -12.73 6.31
N LEU A 272 4.00 -13.12 6.89
CA LEU A 272 3.81 -13.14 8.33
C LEU A 272 3.54 -14.55 8.85
N VAL A 273 4.06 -14.83 10.03
CA VAL A 273 3.82 -16.09 10.75
C VAL A 273 2.95 -15.80 11.96
N LEU A 274 1.85 -16.53 12.09
CA LEU A 274 0.97 -16.52 13.25
C LEU A 274 1.31 -17.67 14.18
N ASP A 275 1.23 -17.45 15.50
CA ASP A 275 1.29 -18.55 16.43
C ASP A 275 0.05 -19.45 16.31
N ARG A 276 0.08 -20.62 16.93
CA ARG A 276 -1.00 -21.61 16.86
C ARG A 276 -2.36 -21.05 17.33
N GLN A 277 -2.35 -20.21 18.37
CA GLN A 277 -3.56 -19.63 18.91
C GLN A 277 -4.16 -18.60 17.94
N ALA A 278 -3.35 -17.67 17.46
CA ALA A 278 -3.76 -16.64 16.49
C ALA A 278 -4.25 -17.28 15.18
N ALA A 279 -3.52 -18.28 14.67
CA ALA A 279 -3.92 -19.04 13.50
C ALA A 279 -5.25 -19.77 13.70
N GLY A 280 -5.42 -20.43 14.84
CA GLY A 280 -6.66 -21.13 15.18
C GLY A 280 -7.86 -20.18 15.32
N LEU A 281 -7.68 -19.00 15.93
CA LEU A 281 -8.72 -17.97 16.01
C LEU A 281 -9.08 -17.41 14.63
N LEU A 282 -8.08 -17.16 13.76
CA LEU A 282 -8.31 -16.71 12.38
C LEU A 282 -9.17 -17.72 11.62
N LEU A 283 -8.78 -18.99 11.62
CA LEU A 283 -9.51 -20.06 10.93
C LEU A 283 -10.93 -20.22 11.47
N GLY A 284 -11.11 -20.20 12.79
CA GLY A 284 -12.43 -20.33 13.43
C GLY A 284 -13.34 -19.14 13.13
N ALA A 285 -12.79 -17.94 13.10
CA ALA A 285 -13.54 -16.73 12.75
C ALA A 285 -13.95 -16.71 11.27
N ASP A 286 -13.06 -17.12 10.36
CA ASP A 286 -13.36 -17.17 8.93
C ASP A 286 -14.39 -18.25 8.59
N GLN A 287 -14.37 -19.39 9.25
CA GLN A 287 -15.39 -20.45 9.07
C GLN A 287 -16.82 -19.95 9.30
N ARG A 288 -17.00 -18.89 10.13
CA ARG A 288 -18.33 -18.31 10.40
C ARG A 288 -18.79 -17.31 9.35
N LYS A 289 -17.89 -16.50 8.80
CA LYS A 289 -18.26 -15.35 7.94
C LYS A 289 -17.52 -15.29 6.61
N ALA A 290 -16.56 -16.18 6.37
CA ALA A 290 -15.77 -16.25 5.13
C ALA A 290 -15.22 -14.86 4.69
N PHE A 291 -14.76 -14.04 5.65
CA PHE A 291 -14.30 -12.68 5.36
C PHE A 291 -12.95 -12.66 4.61
N LEU A 292 -12.17 -13.73 4.69
CA LEU A 292 -10.91 -13.86 3.94
C LEU A 292 -11.15 -13.92 2.44
N THR A 293 -12.23 -14.57 1.99
CA THR A 293 -12.62 -14.62 0.56
C THR A 293 -12.98 -13.24 0.01
N SER A 294 -13.38 -12.31 0.89
CA SER A 294 -13.66 -10.92 0.56
C SER A 294 -12.44 -10.01 0.75
N PHE A 295 -11.25 -10.57 1.06
CA PHE A 295 -10.01 -9.84 1.33
C PHE A 295 -10.14 -8.78 2.43
N ASN A 296 -10.95 -9.05 3.45
CA ASN A 296 -11.16 -8.15 4.58
C ASN A 296 -9.98 -8.27 5.59
N VAL A 297 -8.78 -8.01 5.09
CA VAL A 297 -7.52 -8.15 5.83
C VAL A 297 -6.79 -6.81 5.84
N VAL A 298 -6.34 -6.38 7.02
CA VAL A 298 -5.42 -5.25 7.21
C VAL A 298 -4.23 -5.70 8.02
N ILE A 299 -3.03 -5.33 7.57
CA ILE A 299 -1.77 -5.57 8.27
C ILE A 299 -1.31 -4.24 8.86
N VAL A 300 -0.96 -4.24 10.15
CA VAL A 300 -0.38 -3.10 10.87
C VAL A 300 1.13 -3.29 10.93
N LEU A 301 1.88 -2.30 10.40
CA LEU A 301 3.34 -2.32 10.29
C LEU A 301 4.00 -1.28 11.21
#